data_0eb377f9c3959bb29b3a7f6f73743aa7
#
_entry.id   0eb377f9c3959bb29b3a7f6f73743aa7
#
_cell.length_a   1.000
_cell.length_b   1.000
_cell.length_c   1.000
_cell.angle_alpha   90.00
_cell.angle_beta   90.00
_cell.angle_gamma   90.00
#
_symmetry.space_group_name_H-M   'P 1'
#
loop_
_entity.id
_entity.type
_entity.pdbx_description
1 polymer ?
#
loop_
_entity_poly.entity_id
_entity_poly.type
_entity_poly.pdbx_seq_one_letter_code
_entity_poly.pdbx_strand_id
1 'polypeptide(L)'
;MSKIAVIGIVGNSVFLPVERFHVGGETVEATDIHFEPGGKGFNQAVAAARFGAEVAFLGAVGTDFYDSADTFLQNEGIRSRLALKEGEKTAFAAIVTETSGANRVTVYQGAELSPDDVRGFADEIQSADILLLNNEVPEAVNLEAVRIARAAGVFVILNPAPARATDPEILSAVGLFTPNEHETLGLEDKKNVIVTLGKRGSRDLESGEIIPPFDFGATVDTTGAGDTFSGVLSAALAEGCDRGEAIRLATVASSIGVTRKYAVSSIPNRDEIFEKLQK
;
A
#
# COMPACT_ATOMS: atom_id res chain seq x y z
N MET A 1 -3.64 -4.67 21.16
CA MET A 1 -3.03 -4.19 19.91
C MET A 1 -4.06 -4.34 18.82
N SER A 2 -4.18 -3.35 17.96
CA SER A 2 -5.02 -3.40 16.77
C SER A 2 -4.49 -4.45 15.79
N LYS A 3 -5.37 -5.22 15.17
CA LYS A 3 -5.01 -6.30 14.24
C LYS A 3 -5.45 -5.97 12.83
N ILE A 4 -4.54 -6.07 11.89
CA ILE A 4 -4.82 -5.79 10.48
C ILE A 4 -4.41 -6.98 9.63
N ALA A 5 -5.34 -7.48 8.82
CA ALA A 5 -5.04 -8.42 7.75
C ALA A 5 -4.84 -7.62 6.45
N VAL A 6 -3.76 -7.88 5.74
CA VAL A 6 -3.46 -7.23 4.46
C VAL A 6 -3.26 -8.28 3.38
N ILE A 7 -3.85 -8.06 2.21
CA ILE A 7 -3.66 -8.92 1.04
C ILE A 7 -3.08 -8.07 -0.10
N GLY A 8 -1.99 -8.53 -0.69
CA GLY A 8 -1.34 -7.77 -1.74
C GLY A 8 -0.29 -8.53 -2.54
N ILE A 9 0.25 -7.87 -3.53
CA ILE A 9 1.42 -8.37 -4.28
C ILE A 9 2.67 -8.29 -3.40
N VAL A 10 3.53 -9.26 -3.57
CA VAL A 10 4.94 -9.19 -3.18
C VAL A 10 5.77 -9.08 -4.44
N GLY A 11 6.57 -8.04 -4.55
CA GLY A 11 7.46 -7.82 -5.67
C GLY A 11 8.85 -7.43 -5.23
N ASN A 12 9.81 -7.54 -6.14
CA ASN A 12 11.13 -6.97 -6.00
C ASN A 12 11.22 -5.76 -6.91
N SER A 13 11.62 -4.61 -6.39
CA SER A 13 11.75 -3.36 -7.14
C SER A 13 13.22 -2.99 -7.29
N VAL A 14 13.61 -2.58 -8.50
CA VAL A 14 14.91 -1.97 -8.74
C VAL A 14 14.71 -0.51 -9.16
N PHE A 15 15.37 0.39 -8.46
CA PHE A 15 15.42 1.81 -8.77
C PHE A 15 16.74 2.14 -9.44
N LEU A 16 16.64 2.76 -10.61
CA LEU A 16 17.78 3.12 -11.46
C LEU A 16 17.72 4.65 -11.74
N PRO A 17 18.32 5.48 -10.88
CA PRO A 17 18.46 6.90 -11.16
C PRO A 17 19.35 7.13 -12.38
N VAL A 18 18.89 7.98 -13.29
CA VAL A 18 19.64 8.39 -14.50
C VAL A 18 19.66 9.91 -14.62
N GLU A 19 20.61 10.47 -15.33
CA GLU A 19 20.61 11.91 -15.59
C GLU A 19 19.44 12.34 -16.46
N ARG A 20 19.11 11.52 -17.47
CA ARG A 20 17.95 11.67 -18.36
C ARG A 20 17.46 10.34 -18.87
N PHE A 21 16.23 10.26 -19.32
CA PHE A 21 15.74 9.06 -19.98
C PHE A 21 16.45 8.81 -21.32
N HIS A 22 16.69 7.52 -21.60
CA HIS A 22 17.19 7.08 -22.91
C HIS A 22 16.11 7.21 -23.99
N VAL A 23 16.52 7.42 -25.23
CA VAL A 23 15.70 7.30 -26.43
C VAL A 23 15.88 5.92 -27.06
N GLY A 24 15.04 5.58 -28.03
CA GLY A 24 15.10 4.27 -28.68
C GLY A 24 16.50 4.01 -29.28
N GLY A 25 17.10 2.85 -28.94
CA GLY A 25 18.42 2.43 -29.41
C GLY A 25 19.61 3.00 -28.62
N GLU A 26 19.35 3.80 -27.59
CA GLU A 26 20.40 4.39 -26.75
C GLU A 26 20.64 3.56 -25.47
N THR A 27 21.89 3.56 -24.99
CA THR A 27 22.24 3.09 -23.65
C THR A 27 22.62 4.28 -22.79
N VAL A 28 22.03 4.38 -21.61
CA VAL A 28 22.41 5.35 -20.58
C VAL A 28 22.91 4.63 -19.33
N GLU A 29 23.83 5.24 -18.61
CA GLU A 29 24.32 4.72 -17.35
C GLU A 29 23.43 5.21 -16.19
N ALA A 30 23.06 4.30 -15.28
CA ALA A 30 22.44 4.66 -14.03
C ALA A 30 23.52 5.21 -13.08
N THR A 31 23.19 6.25 -12.32
CA THR A 31 24.10 6.87 -11.35
C THR A 31 24.15 6.12 -10.03
N ASP A 32 23.14 5.26 -9.77
CA ASP A 32 23.03 4.43 -8.57
C ASP A 32 22.11 3.23 -8.88
N ILE A 33 22.07 2.26 -7.97
CA ILE A 33 21.12 1.15 -8.01
C ILE A 33 20.64 0.87 -6.58
N HIS A 34 19.31 0.76 -6.43
CA HIS A 34 18.70 0.39 -5.17
C HIS A 34 17.67 -0.72 -5.38
N PHE A 35 17.68 -1.72 -4.50
CA PHE A 35 16.70 -2.81 -4.48
C PHE A 35 15.92 -2.75 -3.19
N GLU A 36 14.61 -2.90 -3.29
CA GLU A 36 13.75 -3.11 -2.12
C GLU A 36 12.54 -3.99 -2.48
N PRO A 37 11.99 -4.75 -1.51
CA PRO A 37 10.71 -5.39 -1.72
C PRO A 37 9.61 -4.33 -1.89
N GLY A 38 8.52 -4.71 -2.55
CA GLY A 38 7.43 -3.78 -2.79
C GLY A 38 6.15 -4.47 -3.23
N GLY A 39 5.25 -3.66 -3.72
CA GLY A 39 3.85 -3.94 -3.98
C GLY A 39 2.98 -3.10 -3.06
N LYS A 40 1.83 -2.62 -3.54
CA LYS A 40 0.99 -1.70 -2.74
C LYS A 40 0.61 -2.31 -1.39
N GLY A 41 0.08 -3.53 -1.41
CA GLY A 41 -0.28 -4.21 -0.17
C GLY A 41 0.92 -4.48 0.74
N PHE A 42 2.08 -4.79 0.17
CA PHE A 42 3.31 -4.95 0.94
C PHE A 42 3.70 -3.64 1.65
N ASN A 43 3.72 -2.52 0.90
CA ASN A 43 4.02 -1.20 1.46
C ASN A 43 3.00 -0.79 2.53
N GLN A 44 1.71 -1.06 2.30
CA GLN A 44 0.63 -0.77 3.24
C GLN A 44 0.77 -1.59 4.53
N ALA A 45 1.16 -2.87 4.43
CA ALA A 45 1.43 -3.72 5.57
C ALA A 45 2.60 -3.20 6.42
N VAL A 46 3.70 -2.79 5.76
CA VAL A 46 4.85 -2.18 6.44
C VAL A 46 4.47 -0.87 7.12
N ALA A 47 3.68 -0.02 6.46
CA ALA A 47 3.23 1.24 7.03
C ALA A 47 2.35 1.02 8.28
N ALA A 48 1.43 0.07 8.23
CA ALA A 48 0.60 -0.30 9.38
C ALA A 48 1.42 -0.87 10.54
N ALA A 49 2.39 -1.75 10.26
CA ALA A 49 3.26 -2.34 11.27
C ALA A 49 4.17 -1.29 11.93
N ARG A 50 4.81 -0.41 11.16
CA ARG A 50 5.64 0.68 11.67
C ARG A 50 4.85 1.71 12.47
N PHE A 51 3.55 1.85 12.21
CA PHE A 51 2.66 2.65 13.04
C PHE A 51 2.30 1.96 14.37
N GLY A 52 2.45 0.63 14.48
CA GLY A 52 2.27 -0.13 15.72
C GLY A 52 1.15 -1.17 15.70
N ALA A 53 0.54 -1.45 14.55
CA ALA A 53 -0.45 -2.51 14.43
C ALA A 53 0.20 -3.91 14.41
N GLU A 54 -0.51 -4.91 14.92
CA GLU A 54 -0.22 -6.32 14.68
C GLU A 54 -0.71 -6.70 13.28
N VAL A 55 0.21 -6.93 12.35
CA VAL A 55 -0.12 -7.16 10.94
C VAL A 55 0.07 -8.63 10.56
N ALA A 56 -0.95 -9.18 9.88
CA ALA A 56 -0.86 -10.42 9.13
C ALA A 56 -0.94 -10.10 7.63
N PHE A 57 -0.01 -10.62 6.83
CA PHE A 57 0.11 -10.32 5.42
C PHE A 57 0.01 -11.59 4.57
N LEU A 58 -0.85 -11.59 3.55
CA LEU A 58 -0.94 -12.61 2.51
C LEU A 58 -0.42 -12.08 1.17
N GLY A 59 0.56 -12.76 0.59
CA GLY A 59 1.09 -12.47 -0.74
C GLY A 59 1.50 -13.73 -1.49
N ALA A 60 1.77 -13.63 -2.79
CA ALA A 60 2.31 -14.73 -3.59
C ALA A 60 3.73 -14.40 -4.06
N VAL A 61 4.60 -15.40 -4.09
CA VAL A 61 5.99 -15.29 -4.51
C VAL A 61 6.43 -16.52 -5.29
N GLY A 62 7.40 -16.35 -6.20
CA GLY A 62 8.17 -17.44 -6.75
C GLY A 62 9.30 -17.86 -5.81
N THR A 63 9.99 -18.95 -6.17
CA THR A 63 11.15 -19.44 -5.41
C THR A 63 12.34 -18.50 -5.40
N ASP A 64 12.37 -17.55 -6.36
CA ASP A 64 13.47 -16.61 -6.58
C ASP A 64 13.54 -15.47 -5.54
N PHE A 65 12.49 -15.24 -4.76
CA PHE A 65 12.44 -14.13 -3.81
C PHE A 65 11.82 -14.49 -2.45
N TYR A 66 11.41 -15.74 -2.23
CA TYR A 66 10.69 -16.17 -1.02
C TYR A 66 11.45 -15.81 0.27
N ASP A 67 12.68 -16.28 0.40
CA ASP A 67 13.47 -16.10 1.64
C ASP A 67 13.73 -14.61 1.95
N SER A 68 13.97 -13.81 0.91
CA SER A 68 14.21 -12.37 1.05
C SER A 68 12.96 -11.62 1.51
N ALA A 69 11.80 -11.93 0.91
CA ALA A 69 10.54 -11.31 1.27
C ALA A 69 10.10 -11.70 2.69
N ASP A 70 10.20 -13.00 3.03
CA ASP A 70 9.83 -13.51 4.35
C ASP A 70 10.73 -12.92 5.45
N THR A 71 12.05 -12.92 5.24
CA THR A 71 13.01 -12.31 6.17
C THR A 71 12.71 -10.83 6.39
N PHE A 72 12.39 -10.09 5.31
CA PHE A 72 12.04 -8.66 5.43
C PHE A 72 10.79 -8.46 6.29
N LEU A 73 9.71 -9.21 6.00
CA LEU A 73 8.45 -9.10 6.73
C LEU A 73 8.61 -9.47 8.21
N GLN A 74 9.39 -10.51 8.51
CA GLN A 74 9.71 -10.90 9.89
C GLN A 74 10.47 -9.79 10.64
N ASN A 75 11.43 -9.12 9.98
CA ASN A 75 12.18 -8.00 10.57
C ASN A 75 11.29 -6.78 10.85
N GLU A 76 10.21 -6.58 10.07
CA GLU A 76 9.19 -5.55 10.32
C GLU A 76 8.13 -6.02 11.35
N GLY A 77 8.26 -7.20 11.91
CA GLY A 77 7.30 -7.76 12.88
C GLY A 77 5.97 -8.20 12.26
N ILE A 78 5.93 -8.40 10.95
CA ILE A 78 4.74 -8.80 10.20
C ILE A 78 4.66 -10.32 10.12
N ARG A 79 3.52 -10.90 10.50
CA ARG A 79 3.23 -12.31 10.27
C ARG A 79 2.90 -12.54 8.81
N SER A 80 3.82 -13.13 8.06
CA SER A 80 3.64 -13.40 6.64
C SER A 80 3.04 -14.79 6.40
N ARG A 81 2.16 -14.87 5.40
CA ARG A 81 1.77 -16.09 4.71
C ARG A 81 2.05 -15.91 3.22
N LEU A 82 3.20 -16.37 2.79
CA LEU A 82 3.63 -16.28 1.40
C LEU A 82 3.24 -17.56 0.66
N ALA A 83 2.30 -17.43 -0.28
CA ALA A 83 1.92 -18.52 -1.18
C ALA A 83 3.04 -18.75 -2.21
N LEU A 84 3.84 -19.80 -2.00
CA LEU A 84 4.90 -20.16 -2.93
C LEU A 84 4.32 -20.77 -4.21
N LYS A 85 4.58 -20.14 -5.34
CA LYS A 85 4.17 -20.59 -6.67
C LYS A 85 5.36 -21.22 -7.38
N GLU A 86 5.45 -22.55 -7.31
CA GLU A 86 6.53 -23.29 -7.95
C GLU A 86 6.54 -23.09 -9.47
N GLY A 87 7.72 -22.82 -10.02
CA GLY A 87 7.91 -22.59 -11.45
C GLY A 87 7.55 -21.17 -11.93
N GLU A 88 6.97 -20.35 -11.09
CA GLU A 88 6.71 -18.93 -11.37
C GLU A 88 7.84 -18.03 -10.84
N LYS A 89 7.95 -16.84 -11.41
CA LYS A 89 8.81 -15.77 -10.91
C LYS A 89 8.02 -14.83 -10.03
N THR A 90 8.66 -14.25 -9.04
CA THR A 90 8.07 -13.17 -8.24
C THR A 90 7.83 -11.92 -9.10
N ALA A 91 6.83 -11.12 -8.76
CA ALA A 91 6.60 -9.84 -9.41
C ALA A 91 7.85 -8.96 -9.32
N PHE A 92 8.08 -8.17 -10.38
CA PHE A 92 9.27 -7.33 -10.48
C PHE A 92 8.92 -5.97 -11.08
N ALA A 93 9.47 -4.90 -10.50
CA ALA A 93 9.34 -3.55 -11.03
C ALA A 93 10.72 -2.94 -11.33
N ALA A 94 10.92 -2.51 -12.57
CA ALA A 94 12.06 -1.67 -12.95
C ALA A 94 11.61 -0.20 -13.00
N ILE A 95 12.21 0.63 -12.15
CA ILE A 95 11.86 2.04 -11.97
C ILE A 95 13.04 2.90 -12.37
N VAL A 96 12.95 3.53 -13.53
CA VAL A 96 13.97 4.48 -14.01
C VAL A 96 13.51 5.88 -13.65
N THR A 97 14.32 6.61 -12.86
CA THR A 97 14.01 7.97 -12.40
C THR A 97 15.06 8.95 -12.90
N GLU A 98 14.64 10.02 -13.55
CA GLU A 98 15.55 11.08 -13.97
C GLU A 98 15.68 12.21 -12.93
N THR A 99 16.66 13.07 -13.08
CA THR A 99 16.95 14.16 -12.14
C THR A 99 15.81 15.16 -11.95
N SER A 100 14.87 15.24 -12.88
CA SER A 100 13.63 16.05 -12.76
C SER A 100 12.62 15.46 -11.76
N GLY A 101 12.82 14.20 -11.32
CA GLY A 101 11.88 13.44 -10.51
C GLY A 101 10.83 12.68 -11.31
N ALA A 102 10.83 12.79 -12.65
CA ALA A 102 9.98 11.96 -13.50
C ALA A 102 10.45 10.50 -13.47
N ASN A 103 9.53 9.54 -13.50
CA ASN A 103 9.85 8.13 -13.53
C ASN A 103 9.20 7.40 -14.72
N ARG A 104 9.81 6.28 -15.09
CA ARG A 104 9.26 5.28 -16.02
C ARG A 104 9.32 3.94 -15.33
N VAL A 105 8.19 3.25 -15.28
CA VAL A 105 8.06 1.99 -14.56
C VAL A 105 7.66 0.90 -15.55
N THR A 106 8.37 -0.23 -15.47
CA THR A 106 8.00 -1.46 -16.17
C THR A 106 7.77 -2.53 -15.13
N VAL A 107 6.60 -3.17 -15.17
CA VAL A 107 6.19 -4.19 -14.19
C VAL A 107 6.04 -5.54 -14.89
N TYR A 108 6.59 -6.57 -14.26
CA TYR A 108 6.26 -7.96 -14.49
C TYR A 108 5.40 -8.46 -13.32
N GLN A 109 4.18 -8.94 -13.59
CA GLN A 109 3.21 -9.30 -12.54
C GLN A 109 3.63 -10.52 -11.72
N GLY A 110 4.25 -11.51 -12.33
CA GLY A 110 4.77 -12.70 -11.65
C GLY A 110 3.72 -13.56 -10.98
N ALA A 111 4.11 -14.18 -9.87
CA ALA A 111 3.29 -15.08 -9.08
C ALA A 111 2.03 -14.40 -8.56
N GLU A 112 0.86 -15.01 -8.76
CA GLU A 112 -0.43 -14.46 -8.38
C GLU A 112 -1.10 -15.29 -7.29
N LEU A 113 -1.83 -14.60 -6.41
CA LEU A 113 -2.73 -15.23 -5.45
C LEU A 113 -3.96 -15.82 -6.15
N SER A 114 -4.50 -16.86 -5.54
CA SER A 114 -5.78 -17.47 -5.89
C SER A 114 -6.79 -17.35 -4.73
N PRO A 115 -8.10 -17.55 -4.97
CA PRO A 115 -9.08 -17.63 -3.89
C PRO A 115 -8.79 -18.74 -2.86
N ASP A 116 -8.10 -19.83 -3.25
CA ASP A 116 -7.70 -20.88 -2.32
C ASP A 116 -6.65 -20.40 -1.33
N ASP A 117 -5.71 -19.55 -1.76
CA ASP A 117 -4.72 -18.94 -0.87
C ASP A 117 -5.43 -18.07 0.19
N VAL A 118 -6.48 -17.33 -0.23
CA VAL A 118 -7.29 -16.50 0.69
C VAL A 118 -8.04 -17.36 1.68
N ARG A 119 -8.66 -18.47 1.24
CA ARG A 119 -9.31 -19.42 2.16
C ARG A 119 -8.34 -19.99 3.19
N GLY A 120 -7.09 -20.24 2.76
CA GLY A 120 -6.03 -20.62 3.68
C GLY A 120 -5.64 -19.54 4.70
N PHE A 121 -6.00 -18.27 4.49
CA PHE A 121 -5.73 -17.12 5.35
C PHE A 121 -6.99 -16.62 6.10
N ALA A 122 -8.05 -17.42 6.11
CA ALA A 122 -9.35 -17.02 6.64
C ALA A 122 -9.31 -16.69 8.14
N ASP A 123 -8.55 -17.42 8.93
CA ASP A 123 -8.45 -17.22 10.37
C ASP A 123 -7.84 -15.84 10.70
N GLU A 124 -6.84 -15.42 9.96
CA GLU A 124 -6.21 -14.11 10.08
C GLU A 124 -7.19 -12.98 9.71
N ILE A 125 -7.96 -13.16 8.62
CA ILE A 125 -8.99 -12.20 8.23
C ILE A 125 -10.05 -12.11 9.33
N GLN A 126 -10.58 -13.23 9.79
CA GLN A 126 -11.69 -13.28 10.78
C GLN A 126 -11.30 -12.72 12.15
N SER A 127 -10.02 -12.79 12.52
CA SER A 127 -9.50 -12.26 13.77
C SER A 127 -9.01 -10.82 13.71
N ALA A 128 -9.03 -10.19 12.52
CA ALA A 128 -8.59 -8.82 12.33
C ALA A 128 -9.69 -7.80 12.68
N ASP A 129 -9.29 -6.62 13.11
CA ASP A 129 -10.16 -5.46 13.24
C ASP A 129 -10.45 -4.85 11.85
N ILE A 130 -9.43 -4.87 10.99
CA ILE A 130 -9.50 -4.32 9.61
C ILE A 130 -8.88 -5.30 8.61
N LEU A 131 -9.58 -5.49 7.48
CA LEU A 131 -9.02 -6.07 6.27
C LEU A 131 -8.66 -4.95 5.28
N LEU A 132 -7.37 -4.82 4.95
CA LEU A 132 -6.86 -3.83 4.00
C LEU A 132 -6.54 -4.48 2.65
N LEU A 133 -7.17 -3.99 1.59
CA LEU A 133 -7.10 -4.53 0.23
C LEU A 133 -6.64 -3.46 -0.77
N ASN A 134 -6.17 -3.92 -1.92
CA ASN A 134 -5.83 -3.09 -3.07
C ASN A 134 -6.14 -3.83 -4.39
N ASN A 135 -6.02 -3.14 -5.53
CA ASN A 135 -6.37 -3.69 -6.83
C ASN A 135 -5.19 -4.31 -7.60
N GLU A 136 -4.04 -4.54 -6.98
CA GLU A 136 -2.94 -5.24 -7.65
C GLU A 136 -3.16 -6.75 -7.74
N VAL A 137 -3.95 -7.32 -6.84
CA VAL A 137 -4.30 -8.74 -6.86
C VAL A 137 -5.47 -9.03 -7.80
N PRO A 138 -5.65 -10.27 -8.29
CA PRO A 138 -6.82 -10.66 -9.08
C PRO A 138 -8.13 -10.34 -8.35
N GLU A 139 -9.15 -9.88 -9.08
CA GLU A 139 -10.44 -9.50 -8.48
C GLU A 139 -11.10 -10.62 -7.69
N ALA A 140 -10.98 -11.87 -8.16
CA ALA A 140 -11.50 -13.05 -7.47
C ALA A 140 -10.88 -13.24 -6.07
N VAL A 141 -9.63 -12.80 -5.86
CA VAL A 141 -8.94 -12.79 -4.56
C VAL A 141 -9.62 -11.80 -3.62
N ASN A 142 -9.82 -10.55 -4.07
CA ASN A 142 -10.52 -9.54 -3.29
C ASN A 142 -11.96 -9.96 -2.99
N LEU A 143 -12.66 -10.58 -3.96
CA LEU A 143 -14.01 -11.05 -3.79
C LEU A 143 -14.11 -12.14 -2.69
N GLU A 144 -13.22 -13.11 -2.68
CA GLU A 144 -13.17 -14.14 -1.63
C GLU A 144 -12.85 -13.51 -0.26
N ALA A 145 -11.89 -12.57 -0.22
CA ALA A 145 -11.50 -11.90 1.01
C ALA A 145 -12.65 -11.09 1.64
N VAL A 146 -13.39 -10.32 0.84
CA VAL A 146 -14.53 -9.54 1.36
C VAL A 146 -15.69 -10.42 1.82
N ARG A 147 -15.89 -11.59 1.21
CA ARG A 147 -16.89 -12.57 1.66
C ARG A 147 -16.56 -13.11 3.04
N ILE A 148 -15.29 -13.48 3.27
CA ILE A 148 -14.82 -13.94 4.58
C ILE A 148 -14.95 -12.82 5.62
N ALA A 149 -14.47 -11.61 5.31
CA ALA A 149 -14.52 -10.46 6.20
C ALA A 149 -15.96 -10.10 6.57
N ARG A 150 -16.88 -10.06 5.59
CA ARG A 150 -18.30 -9.78 5.80
C ARG A 150 -18.96 -10.80 6.71
N ALA A 151 -18.68 -12.10 6.53
CA ALA A 151 -19.22 -13.16 7.37
C ALA A 151 -18.79 -13.05 8.83
N ALA A 152 -17.59 -12.49 9.08
CA ALA A 152 -17.00 -12.27 10.40
C ALA A 152 -17.28 -10.87 10.99
N GLY A 153 -17.89 -9.96 10.21
CA GLY A 153 -18.12 -8.57 10.64
C GLY A 153 -16.86 -7.70 10.66
N VAL A 154 -15.82 -8.07 9.93
CA VAL A 154 -14.54 -7.33 9.85
C VAL A 154 -14.69 -6.12 8.95
N PHE A 155 -14.17 -4.97 9.38
CA PHE A 155 -14.22 -3.74 8.60
C PHE A 155 -13.24 -3.81 7.42
N VAL A 156 -13.70 -3.46 6.22
CA VAL A 156 -12.89 -3.55 5.00
C VAL A 156 -12.50 -2.17 4.52
N ILE A 157 -11.20 -1.95 4.30
CA ILE A 157 -10.64 -0.79 3.62
C ILE A 157 -10.09 -1.24 2.27
N LEU A 158 -10.45 -0.52 1.20
CA LEU A 158 -9.92 -0.77 -0.15
C LEU A 158 -9.20 0.47 -0.67
N ASN A 159 -7.92 0.32 -0.98
CA ASN A 159 -7.20 1.23 -1.86
C ASN A 159 -7.44 0.77 -3.31
N PRO A 160 -8.28 1.45 -4.12
CA PRO A 160 -8.68 0.97 -5.44
C PRO A 160 -7.60 1.24 -6.51
N ALA A 161 -6.35 1.00 -6.17
CA ALA A 161 -5.16 1.21 -6.99
C ALA A 161 -4.54 -0.13 -7.43
N PRO A 162 -4.22 -0.32 -8.72
CA PRO A 162 -4.54 0.56 -9.86
C PRO A 162 -6.05 0.65 -10.14
N ALA A 163 -6.44 1.78 -10.78
CA ALA A 163 -7.83 2.01 -11.13
C ALA A 163 -8.35 0.94 -12.11
N ARG A 164 -9.44 0.29 -11.74
CA ARG A 164 -10.19 -0.64 -12.59
C ARG A 164 -11.66 -0.67 -12.17
N ALA A 165 -12.52 -1.17 -13.03
CA ALA A 165 -13.88 -1.52 -12.62
C ALA A 165 -13.82 -2.56 -11.50
N THR A 166 -14.63 -2.39 -10.47
CA THR A 166 -14.64 -3.26 -9.28
C THR A 166 -16.01 -3.93 -9.18
N ASP A 167 -16.01 -5.21 -8.86
CA ASP A 167 -17.24 -6.01 -8.69
C ASP A 167 -18.19 -5.34 -7.68
N PRO A 168 -19.51 -5.25 -7.98
CA PRO A 168 -20.49 -4.65 -7.08
C PRO A 168 -20.55 -5.29 -5.69
N GLU A 169 -20.25 -6.58 -5.55
CA GLU A 169 -20.18 -7.24 -4.26
C GLU A 169 -19.03 -6.69 -3.41
N ILE A 170 -17.86 -6.48 -4.01
CA ILE A 170 -16.72 -5.82 -3.35
C ILE A 170 -17.10 -4.39 -2.96
N LEU A 171 -17.65 -3.60 -3.90
CA LEU A 171 -18.06 -2.22 -3.63
C LEU A 171 -19.07 -2.09 -2.50
N SER A 172 -19.93 -3.10 -2.30
CA SER A 172 -20.93 -3.12 -1.23
C SER A 172 -20.38 -3.54 0.12
N ALA A 173 -19.30 -4.31 0.15
CA ALA A 173 -18.68 -4.83 1.35
C ALA A 173 -17.65 -3.86 1.96
N VAL A 174 -17.09 -2.95 1.14
CA VAL A 174 -16.06 -2.00 1.58
C VAL A 174 -16.65 -0.90 2.43
N GLY A 175 -16.13 -0.78 3.66
CA GLY A 175 -16.50 0.26 4.63
C GLY A 175 -15.81 1.60 4.36
N LEU A 176 -14.60 1.61 3.74
CA LEU A 176 -13.84 2.82 3.45
C LEU A 176 -12.97 2.63 2.20
N PHE A 177 -12.95 3.65 1.33
CA PHE A 177 -12.07 3.69 0.15
C PHE A 177 -10.99 4.76 0.31
N THR A 178 -9.76 4.46 -0.18
CA THR A 178 -8.62 5.39 -0.15
C THR A 178 -8.01 5.60 -1.54
N PRO A 179 -8.78 6.10 -2.54
CA PRO A 179 -8.27 6.40 -3.87
C PRO A 179 -7.40 7.66 -3.90
N ASN A 180 -6.61 7.81 -4.96
CA ASN A 180 -6.21 9.13 -5.43
C ASN A 180 -7.26 9.69 -6.43
N GLU A 181 -7.02 10.90 -6.97
CA GLU A 181 -7.94 11.57 -7.89
C GLU A 181 -8.21 10.80 -9.20
N HIS A 182 -7.32 9.91 -9.60
CA HIS A 182 -7.42 9.10 -10.82
C HIS A 182 -8.02 7.70 -10.57
N GLU A 183 -8.27 7.35 -9.32
CA GLU A 183 -8.71 6.02 -8.87
C GLU A 183 -10.17 6.02 -8.37
N THR A 184 -10.94 7.06 -8.67
CA THR A 184 -12.32 7.23 -8.20
C THR A 184 -13.39 6.56 -9.06
N LEU A 185 -12.99 5.76 -10.05
CA LEU A 185 -13.92 5.06 -10.95
C LEU A 185 -14.90 4.17 -10.16
N GLY A 186 -16.20 4.40 -10.34
CA GLY A 186 -17.26 3.66 -9.65
C GLY A 186 -17.52 4.09 -8.21
N LEU A 187 -16.89 5.19 -7.75
CA LEU A 187 -17.06 5.74 -6.40
C LEU A 187 -17.80 7.09 -6.39
N GLU A 188 -18.36 7.52 -7.50
CA GLU A 188 -18.91 8.87 -7.70
C GLU A 188 -20.05 9.20 -6.69
N ASP A 189 -20.85 8.20 -6.32
CA ASP A 189 -21.96 8.33 -5.37
C ASP A 189 -21.61 7.90 -3.94
N LYS A 190 -20.35 7.52 -3.68
CA LYS A 190 -19.90 7.06 -2.37
C LYS A 190 -19.47 8.24 -1.48
N LYS A 191 -19.84 8.17 -0.19
CA LYS A 191 -19.39 9.13 0.83
C LYS A 191 -18.26 8.58 1.70
N ASN A 192 -18.22 7.28 1.87
CA ASN A 192 -17.16 6.59 2.63
C ASN A 192 -15.83 6.52 1.86
N VAL A 193 -15.35 7.68 1.38
CA VAL A 193 -14.15 7.82 0.56
C VAL A 193 -13.26 8.90 1.14
N ILE A 194 -11.98 8.61 1.27
CA ILE A 194 -10.93 9.58 1.57
C ILE A 194 -10.03 9.67 0.34
N VAL A 195 -10.07 10.78 -0.36
CA VAL A 195 -9.28 10.99 -1.59
C VAL A 195 -7.94 11.61 -1.25
N THR A 196 -6.85 10.98 -1.66
CA THR A 196 -5.50 11.59 -1.58
C THR A 196 -5.31 12.53 -2.78
N LEU A 197 -4.89 13.78 -2.50
CA LEU A 197 -4.82 14.89 -3.45
C LEU A 197 -3.37 15.33 -3.75
N GLY A 198 -2.40 14.47 -3.45
CA GLY A 198 -0.98 14.78 -3.62
C GLY A 198 -0.58 16.05 -2.86
N LYS A 199 -0.08 17.05 -3.59
CA LYS A 199 0.35 18.35 -3.01
C LYS A 199 -0.76 19.15 -2.30
N ARG A 200 -2.02 18.71 -2.36
CA ARG A 200 -3.17 19.34 -1.70
C ARG A 200 -3.62 18.58 -0.46
N GLY A 201 -2.91 17.52 -0.07
CA GLY A 201 -3.21 16.72 1.11
C GLY A 201 -4.24 15.63 0.85
N SER A 202 -5.27 15.53 1.68
CA SER A 202 -6.34 14.54 1.57
C SER A 202 -7.72 15.18 1.81
N ARG A 203 -8.77 14.58 1.23
CA ARG A 203 -10.15 15.04 1.40
C ARG A 203 -11.04 13.90 1.84
N ASP A 204 -11.73 14.08 2.93
CA ASP A 204 -12.82 13.22 3.35
C ASP A 204 -14.13 13.62 2.65
N LEU A 205 -14.73 12.73 1.88
CA LEU A 205 -15.99 13.02 1.18
C LEU A 205 -17.21 12.95 2.10
N GLU A 206 -17.11 12.33 3.27
CA GLU A 206 -18.20 12.26 4.24
C GLU A 206 -18.39 13.58 4.98
N SER A 207 -17.32 14.14 5.53
CA SER A 207 -17.33 15.44 6.22
C SER A 207 -17.17 16.64 5.27
N GLY A 208 -16.57 16.42 4.10
CA GLY A 208 -16.15 17.46 3.17
C GLY A 208 -14.83 18.13 3.56
N GLU A 209 -14.23 17.75 4.66
CA GLU A 209 -13.00 18.34 5.19
C GLU A 209 -11.80 18.04 4.29
N ILE A 210 -10.91 19.03 4.16
CA ILE A 210 -9.61 18.89 3.50
C ILE A 210 -8.54 19.04 4.57
N ILE A 211 -7.71 18.01 4.73
CA ILE A 211 -6.52 18.05 5.56
C ILE A 211 -5.33 18.37 4.65
N PRO A 212 -4.74 19.58 4.79
CA PRO A 212 -3.61 19.97 3.96
C PRO A 212 -2.38 19.09 4.25
N PRO A 213 -1.43 18.99 3.32
CA PRO A 213 -0.16 18.31 3.57
C PRO A 213 0.64 19.11 4.61
N PHE A 214 1.53 18.41 5.30
CA PHE A 214 2.46 19.03 6.24
C PHE A 214 3.78 19.33 5.52
N ASP A 215 4.36 20.48 5.79
CA ASP A 215 5.66 20.88 5.21
C ASP A 215 6.81 20.38 6.10
N PHE A 216 7.45 19.32 5.68
CA PHE A 216 8.64 18.77 6.33
C PHE A 216 9.89 18.90 5.47
N GLY A 217 9.82 19.62 4.35
CA GLY A 217 10.90 19.85 3.42
C GLY A 217 10.52 19.61 1.96
N ALA A 218 11.50 19.70 1.08
CA ALA A 218 11.27 19.50 -0.34
C ALA A 218 10.80 18.07 -0.64
N THR A 219 9.86 17.94 -1.56
CA THR A 219 9.46 16.63 -2.09
C THR A 219 10.60 16.04 -2.90
N VAL A 220 11.05 14.84 -2.51
CA VAL A 220 12.13 14.08 -3.15
C VAL A 220 11.55 12.98 -4.03
N ASP A 221 10.63 12.17 -3.50
CA ASP A 221 10.00 11.05 -4.20
C ASP A 221 8.58 10.86 -3.67
N THR A 222 7.61 10.62 -4.55
CA THR A 222 6.21 10.40 -4.16
C THR A 222 5.81 8.91 -4.19
N THR A 223 6.75 8.02 -4.52
CA THR A 223 6.50 6.58 -4.57
C THR A 223 6.10 6.06 -3.19
N GLY A 224 5.03 5.28 -3.13
CA GLY A 224 4.53 4.70 -1.87
C GLY A 224 3.80 5.66 -0.93
N ALA A 225 3.63 6.95 -1.28
CA ALA A 225 2.94 7.92 -0.40
C ALA A 225 1.48 7.52 -0.12
N GLY A 226 0.75 7.05 -1.14
CA GLY A 226 -0.61 6.52 -0.99
C GLY A 226 -0.69 5.24 -0.17
N ASP A 227 0.33 4.38 -0.28
CA ASP A 227 0.42 3.15 0.49
C ASP A 227 0.70 3.46 1.96
N THR A 228 1.62 4.38 2.23
CA THR A 228 1.91 4.91 3.58
C THR A 228 0.63 5.48 4.20
N PHE A 229 -0.12 6.29 3.43
CA PHE A 229 -1.40 6.85 3.88
C PHE A 229 -2.38 5.74 4.26
N SER A 230 -2.63 4.78 3.37
CA SER A 230 -3.62 3.72 3.58
C SER A 230 -3.25 2.80 4.75
N GLY A 231 -1.97 2.46 4.90
CA GLY A 231 -1.47 1.63 6.01
C GLY A 231 -1.61 2.32 7.36
N VAL A 232 -1.14 3.57 7.48
CA VAL A 232 -1.22 4.35 8.74
C VAL A 232 -2.67 4.67 9.09
N LEU A 233 -3.51 5.06 8.11
CA LEU A 233 -4.94 5.29 8.32
C LEU A 233 -5.61 4.05 8.90
N SER A 234 -5.36 2.88 8.30
CA SER A 234 -5.93 1.61 8.78
C SER A 234 -5.51 1.30 10.20
N ALA A 235 -4.23 1.50 10.53
CA ALA A 235 -3.71 1.24 11.87
C ALA A 235 -4.30 2.20 12.91
N ALA A 236 -4.39 3.49 12.59
CA ALA A 236 -4.99 4.49 13.48
C ALA A 236 -6.48 4.24 13.74
N LEU A 237 -7.25 3.89 12.69
CA LEU A 237 -8.67 3.52 12.84
C LEU A 237 -8.84 2.25 13.68
N ALA A 238 -8.01 1.24 13.47
CA ALA A 238 -8.05 0.00 14.23
C ALA A 238 -7.66 0.19 15.71
N GLU A 239 -6.85 1.20 16.03
CA GLU A 239 -6.55 1.63 17.41
C GLU A 239 -7.70 2.40 18.08
N GLY A 240 -8.72 2.81 17.30
CA GLY A 240 -9.88 3.57 17.80
C GLY A 240 -9.73 5.08 17.72
N CYS A 241 -8.76 5.60 16.95
CA CYS A 241 -8.72 7.02 16.61
C CYS A 241 -10.00 7.41 15.88
N ASP A 242 -10.50 8.62 16.12
CA ASP A 242 -11.56 9.15 15.30
C ASP A 242 -11.08 9.36 13.85
N ARG A 243 -12.04 9.45 12.93
CA ARG A 243 -11.77 9.49 11.49
C ARG A 243 -10.88 10.68 11.10
N GLY A 244 -11.11 11.86 11.68
CA GLY A 244 -10.35 13.08 11.37
C GLY A 244 -8.91 12.97 11.84
N GLU A 245 -8.70 12.43 13.05
CA GLU A 245 -7.35 12.19 13.59
C GLU A 245 -6.61 11.13 12.80
N ALA A 246 -7.26 10.02 12.45
CA ALA A 246 -6.66 8.98 11.62
C ALA A 246 -6.21 9.51 10.25
N ILE A 247 -7.03 10.35 9.59
CA ILE A 247 -6.67 11.01 8.32
C ILE A 247 -5.47 11.95 8.54
N ARG A 248 -5.47 12.71 9.63
CA ARG A 248 -4.38 13.63 9.96
C ARG A 248 -3.05 12.87 10.14
N LEU A 249 -3.04 11.79 10.92
CA LEU A 249 -1.87 10.94 11.14
C LEU A 249 -1.35 10.34 9.82
N ALA A 250 -2.24 9.82 8.99
CA ALA A 250 -1.92 9.28 7.67
C ALA A 250 -1.33 10.35 6.73
N THR A 251 -1.88 11.59 6.78
CA THR A 251 -1.37 12.71 5.98
C THR A 251 0.02 13.14 6.46
N VAL A 252 0.27 13.17 7.76
CA VAL A 252 1.61 13.44 8.34
C VAL A 252 2.60 12.38 7.87
N ALA A 253 2.26 11.10 7.99
CA ALA A 253 3.13 10.00 7.59
C ALA A 253 3.51 10.08 6.10
N SER A 254 2.53 10.32 5.23
CA SER A 254 2.78 10.51 3.79
C SER A 254 3.64 11.74 3.52
N SER A 255 3.41 12.86 4.25
CA SER A 255 4.19 14.09 4.10
C SER A 255 5.64 13.91 4.55
N ILE A 256 5.92 13.05 5.52
CA ILE A 256 7.29 12.64 5.88
C ILE A 256 7.89 11.78 4.76
N GLY A 257 7.16 10.77 4.31
CA GLY A 257 7.63 9.81 3.28
C GLY A 257 8.09 10.51 2.01
N VAL A 258 7.35 11.49 1.48
CA VAL A 258 7.69 12.18 0.23
C VAL A 258 8.97 13.03 0.32
N THR A 259 9.53 13.26 1.50
CA THR A 259 10.85 13.93 1.68
C THR A 259 12.02 12.97 1.55
N ARG A 260 11.76 11.68 1.31
CA ARG A 260 12.75 10.59 1.25
C ARG A 260 12.68 9.90 -0.10
N LYS A 261 13.73 9.17 -0.45
CA LYS A 261 13.76 8.34 -1.66
C LYS A 261 13.08 7.00 -1.41
N TYR A 262 12.57 6.41 -2.49
CA TYR A 262 12.03 5.05 -2.58
C TYR A 262 10.67 4.88 -1.89
N ALA A 263 10.13 3.65 -1.91
CA ALA A 263 8.82 3.35 -1.36
C ALA A 263 8.89 2.87 0.10
N VAL A 264 9.31 1.63 0.31
CA VAL A 264 9.36 1.03 1.66
C VAL A 264 10.35 1.75 2.57
N SER A 265 11.52 2.14 2.03
CA SER A 265 12.55 2.85 2.79
C SER A 265 12.11 4.25 3.26
N SER A 266 11.12 4.85 2.60
CA SER A 266 10.61 6.18 2.95
C SER A 266 9.59 6.18 4.09
N ILE A 267 8.93 5.04 4.35
CA ILE A 267 7.84 4.92 5.33
C ILE A 267 8.35 5.24 6.75
N PRO A 268 7.77 6.26 7.42
CA PRO A 268 8.16 6.62 8.79
C PRO A 268 7.64 5.60 9.82
N ASN A 269 8.27 5.57 10.98
CA ASN A 269 7.74 4.87 12.14
C ASN A 269 6.81 5.77 12.97
N ARG A 270 6.14 5.18 13.97
CA ARG A 270 5.19 5.87 14.85
C ARG A 270 5.80 7.07 15.56
N ASP A 271 6.99 6.91 16.13
CA ASP A 271 7.64 7.96 16.93
C ASP A 271 7.95 9.19 16.06
N GLU A 272 8.44 8.97 14.85
CA GLU A 272 8.69 10.06 13.88
C GLU A 272 7.41 10.84 13.53
N ILE A 273 6.28 10.13 13.35
CA ILE A 273 4.98 10.76 13.07
C ILE A 273 4.57 11.68 14.22
N PHE A 274 4.63 11.19 15.46
CA PHE A 274 4.23 11.96 16.64
C PHE A 274 5.20 13.10 16.96
N GLU A 275 6.50 12.93 16.77
CA GLU A 275 7.48 14.01 16.92
C GLU A 275 7.23 15.18 15.95
N LYS A 276 6.82 14.86 14.72
CA LYS A 276 6.51 15.89 13.70
C LYS A 276 5.20 16.62 13.96
N LEU A 277 4.23 15.98 14.63
CA LEU A 277 2.99 16.61 15.03
C LEU A 277 3.13 17.60 16.18
N GLN A 278 4.20 17.49 16.99
CA GLN A 278 4.44 18.38 18.14
C GLN A 278 5.20 19.65 17.75
N LYS A 279 5.71 19.73 16.54
CA LYS A 279 6.46 20.90 16.01
C LYS A 279 5.59 21.76 15.12
#